data_e6ffcca7267ee014ce0f7ee0667b21c6
#
_entry.id   e6ffcca7267ee014ce0f7ee0667b21c6
#
_cell.length_a   1.000
_cell.length_b   1.000
_cell.length_c   1.000
_cell.angle_alpha   90.00
_cell.angle_beta   90.00
_cell.angle_gamma   90.00
#
_symmetry.space_group_name_H-M   'P 1'
#
loop_
_entity.id
_entity.type
_entity.pdbx_description
1 polymer ?
#
loop_
_entity_poly.entity_id
_entity_poly.type
_entity_poly.pdbx_seq_one_letter_code
_entity_poly.pdbx_strand_id
1 'polypeptide(L)'
;GKPLPTDKSFKIKGTRLAVYGSSVIKGKIDFRAIFQLAKSKNATVTEFLVAHLTYSAIQFNDPTEMAKRPISICIPVNMRRHFPSETIRNFALFFHTIYRFKSKDVTFDEVLQDIKQSFKERLTKDDLQKKLNLNVGIEKKFIVRILPLFIKKILLKAGYHFFGSRPTTVTISNLG
;
A
#
# COMPACT_ATOMS: atom_id res chain seq x y z
N GLY A 1 -2.39 -16.67 -6.02
CA GLY A 1 -2.30 -15.24 -5.72
C GLY A 1 -1.00 -14.68 -6.25
N LYS A 2 -1.02 -13.49 -6.83
CA LYS A 2 0.24 -12.83 -7.25
C LYS A 2 1.10 -12.62 -6.00
N PRO A 3 2.39 -12.99 -6.01
CA PRO A 3 3.26 -12.83 -4.85
C PRO A 3 3.34 -11.35 -4.45
N LEU A 4 3.65 -11.08 -3.18
CA LEU A 4 3.98 -9.73 -2.74
C LEU A 4 5.12 -9.19 -3.62
N PRO A 5 5.07 -7.93 -4.02
CA PRO A 5 6.17 -7.36 -4.79
C PRO A 5 7.44 -7.43 -3.93
N THR A 6 8.37 -8.26 -4.33
CA THR A 6 9.71 -8.36 -3.71
C THR A 6 10.66 -7.32 -4.30
N ASP A 7 10.29 -6.75 -5.44
CA ASP A 7 11.09 -5.76 -6.14
C ASP A 7 11.13 -4.42 -5.40
N LYS A 8 12.24 -3.71 -5.56
CA LYS A 8 12.36 -2.34 -5.06
C LYS A 8 11.36 -1.44 -5.77
N SER A 9 10.52 -0.73 -5.02
CA SER A 9 9.67 0.31 -5.56
C SER A 9 10.43 1.60 -5.78
N PHE A 10 9.87 2.47 -6.63
CA PHE A 10 10.29 3.87 -6.73
C PHE A 10 10.21 4.54 -5.35
N LYS A 11 11.18 5.38 -5.03
CA LYS A 11 11.23 6.17 -3.80
C LYS A 11 11.18 7.65 -4.13
N ILE A 12 10.19 8.34 -3.59
CA ILE A 12 10.11 9.81 -3.68
C ILE A 12 11.34 10.37 -2.96
N LYS A 13 12.11 11.19 -3.67
CA LYS A 13 13.27 11.87 -3.10
C LYS A 13 12.81 13.11 -2.37
N GLY A 14 13.49 13.46 -1.28
CA GLY A 14 13.23 14.65 -0.49
C GLY A 14 14.37 14.93 0.47
N THR A 15 14.36 16.10 1.08
CA THR A 15 15.32 16.49 2.12
C THR A 15 15.01 15.71 3.40
N ARG A 16 16.02 15.04 3.95
CA ARG A 16 15.88 14.36 5.23
C ARG A 16 15.79 15.38 6.36
N LEU A 17 14.82 15.19 7.22
CA LEU A 17 14.74 15.93 8.47
C LEU A 17 15.84 15.46 9.44
N ALA A 18 16.10 16.25 10.47
CA ALA A 18 17.02 15.89 11.56
C ALA A 18 16.58 14.54 12.18
N VAL A 19 17.53 13.88 12.86
CA VAL A 19 17.26 12.62 13.58
C VAL A 19 16.07 12.82 14.52
N TYR A 20 15.09 11.91 14.42
CA TYR A 20 13.79 11.99 15.11
C TYR A 20 12.86 13.15 14.69
N GLY A 21 13.20 13.90 13.65
CA GLY A 21 12.29 14.90 13.07
C GLY A 21 11.17 14.26 12.26
N SER A 22 9.95 14.78 12.43
CA SER A 22 8.81 14.47 11.57
C SER A 22 8.14 15.76 11.11
N SER A 23 7.65 15.80 9.88
CA SER A 23 6.87 16.90 9.34
C SER A 23 5.48 16.39 8.99
N VAL A 24 4.46 17.15 9.40
CA VAL A 24 3.06 16.84 9.13
C VAL A 24 2.45 17.96 8.30
N ILE A 25 1.96 17.65 7.12
CA ILE A 25 1.19 18.56 6.29
C ILE A 25 -0.29 18.23 6.50
N LYS A 26 -1.07 19.23 6.91
CA LYS A 26 -2.52 19.09 7.10
C LYS A 26 -3.25 19.82 5.98
N GLY A 27 -4.22 19.14 5.38
CA GLY A 27 -5.15 19.71 4.41
C GLY A 27 -6.59 19.42 4.81
N LYS A 28 -7.51 20.32 4.49
CA LYS A 28 -8.95 20.09 4.64
C LYS A 28 -9.58 20.08 3.25
N ILE A 29 -10.38 19.08 2.98
CA ILE A 29 -11.10 18.92 1.71
C ILE A 29 -12.54 18.55 2.06
N ASP A 30 -13.50 19.08 1.30
CA ASP A 30 -14.89 18.69 1.44
C ASP A 30 -15.05 17.22 0.99
N PHE A 31 -15.45 16.38 1.94
CA PHE A 31 -15.68 14.96 1.69
C PHE A 31 -16.74 14.72 0.61
N ARG A 32 -17.81 15.53 0.59
CA ARG A 32 -18.90 15.37 -0.40
C ARG A 32 -18.38 15.62 -1.81
N ALA A 33 -17.54 16.63 -1.99
CA ALA A 33 -16.95 16.94 -3.29
C ALA A 33 -16.06 15.80 -3.79
N ILE A 34 -15.16 15.28 -2.92
CA ILE A 34 -14.31 14.14 -3.29
C ILE A 34 -15.14 12.88 -3.58
N PHE A 35 -16.17 12.61 -2.78
CA PHE A 35 -17.05 11.46 -2.98
C PHE A 35 -17.77 11.54 -4.32
N GLN A 36 -18.32 12.73 -4.67
CA GLN A 36 -18.98 12.94 -5.96
C GLN A 36 -18.02 12.78 -7.14
N LEU A 37 -16.81 13.35 -7.04
CA LEU A 37 -15.78 13.20 -8.06
C LEU A 37 -15.36 11.74 -8.25
N ALA A 38 -15.10 11.01 -7.17
CA ALA A 38 -14.79 9.58 -7.27
C ALA A 38 -15.94 8.80 -7.92
N LYS A 39 -17.18 9.08 -7.51
CA LYS A 39 -18.38 8.43 -8.02
C LYS A 39 -18.62 8.74 -9.51
N SER A 40 -18.40 9.97 -9.95
CA SER A 40 -18.52 10.36 -11.38
C SER A 40 -17.54 9.59 -12.27
N LYS A 41 -16.42 9.12 -11.70
CA LYS A 41 -15.43 8.29 -12.37
C LYS A 41 -15.60 6.78 -12.10
N ASN A 42 -16.75 6.39 -11.53
CA ASN A 42 -17.02 5.00 -11.12
C ASN A 42 -15.90 4.39 -10.25
N ALA A 43 -15.38 5.17 -9.31
CA ALA A 43 -14.30 4.77 -8.41
C ALA A 43 -14.72 4.93 -6.95
N THR A 44 -14.12 4.15 -6.07
CA THR A 44 -14.17 4.41 -4.62
C THR A 44 -13.27 5.60 -4.28
N VAL A 45 -13.54 6.26 -3.14
CA VAL A 45 -12.70 7.36 -2.64
C VAL A 45 -11.24 6.90 -2.49
N THR A 46 -11.02 5.68 -2.01
CA THR A 46 -9.67 5.14 -1.84
C THR A 46 -8.95 4.95 -3.18
N GLU A 47 -9.62 4.36 -4.18
CA GLU A 47 -9.05 4.22 -5.54
C GLU A 47 -8.73 5.58 -6.15
N PHE A 48 -9.63 6.55 -5.99
CA PHE A 48 -9.45 7.91 -6.49
C PHE A 48 -8.25 8.61 -5.85
N LEU A 49 -8.09 8.52 -4.52
CA LEU A 49 -6.94 9.09 -3.81
C LEU A 49 -5.62 8.38 -4.16
N VAL A 50 -5.64 7.06 -4.31
CA VAL A 50 -4.46 6.29 -4.73
C VAL A 50 -4.05 6.67 -6.16
N ALA A 51 -5.02 6.86 -7.06
CA ALA A 51 -4.76 7.33 -8.41
C ALA A 51 -4.16 8.75 -8.42
N HIS A 52 -4.67 9.65 -7.55
CA HIS A 52 -4.10 10.99 -7.40
C HIS A 52 -2.66 10.98 -6.90
N LEU A 53 -2.34 10.17 -5.89
CA LEU A 53 -0.97 10.02 -5.40
C LEU A 53 -0.05 9.47 -6.50
N THR A 54 -0.52 8.48 -7.26
CA THR A 54 0.24 7.89 -8.36
C THR A 54 0.47 8.92 -9.46
N TYR A 55 -0.58 9.62 -9.88
CA TYR A 55 -0.50 10.66 -10.91
C TYR A 55 0.41 11.81 -10.50
N SER A 56 0.28 12.31 -9.25
CA SER A 56 1.18 13.33 -8.72
C SER A 56 2.64 12.86 -8.71
N ALA A 57 2.89 11.60 -8.30
CA ALA A 57 4.24 11.06 -8.36
C ALA A 57 4.80 11.07 -9.79
N ILE A 58 3.96 10.77 -10.81
CA ILE A 58 4.37 10.80 -12.22
C ILE A 58 4.72 12.23 -12.65
N GLN A 59 3.89 13.21 -12.29
CA GLN A 59 4.09 14.59 -12.75
C GLN A 59 5.30 15.28 -12.11
N PHE A 60 5.56 15.03 -10.83
CA PHE A 60 6.57 15.76 -10.05
C PHE A 60 7.93 15.08 -9.94
N ASN A 61 8.13 13.90 -10.54
CA ASN A 61 9.40 13.19 -10.47
C ASN A 61 10.04 12.99 -11.86
N ASP A 62 11.33 12.64 -11.85
CA ASP A 62 12.11 12.39 -13.06
C ASP A 62 11.65 11.10 -13.75
N PRO A 63 11.26 11.15 -15.04
CA PRO A 63 10.85 9.99 -15.83
C PRO A 63 11.89 8.88 -15.86
N THR A 64 13.17 9.22 -15.95
CA THR A 64 14.25 8.23 -16.03
C THR A 64 14.39 7.41 -14.76
N GLU A 65 14.19 8.01 -13.60
CA GLU A 65 14.19 7.32 -12.31
C GLU A 65 12.92 6.48 -12.11
N MET A 66 11.78 6.97 -12.60
CA MET A 66 10.51 6.27 -12.49
C MET A 66 10.41 5.06 -13.42
N ALA A 67 11.05 5.11 -14.59
CA ALA A 67 11.11 3.98 -15.52
C ALA A 67 11.85 2.76 -14.92
N LYS A 68 12.78 3.01 -14.00
CA LYS A 68 13.59 1.94 -13.39
C LYS A 68 12.82 1.09 -12.39
N ARG A 69 11.78 1.64 -11.75
CA ARG A 69 11.08 0.99 -10.64
C ARG A 69 9.60 1.34 -10.60
N PRO A 70 8.72 0.40 -10.27
CA PRO A 70 7.30 0.68 -10.18
C PRO A 70 6.97 1.58 -8.98
N ILE A 71 5.94 2.41 -9.13
CA ILE A 71 5.26 3.06 -8.00
C ILE A 71 4.41 1.99 -7.30
N SER A 72 4.58 1.86 -6.01
CA SER A 72 3.85 0.89 -5.20
C SER A 72 3.26 1.58 -3.97
N ILE A 73 1.94 1.62 -3.90
CA ILE A 73 1.23 2.22 -2.77
C ILE A 73 0.68 1.11 -1.88
N CYS A 74 1.10 1.15 -0.61
CA CYS A 74 0.64 0.22 0.42
C CYS A 74 -0.68 0.72 1.02
N ILE A 75 -1.67 -0.16 1.09
CA ILE A 75 -3.01 0.16 1.58
C ILE A 75 -3.40 -0.86 2.64
N PRO A 76 -3.60 -0.44 3.91
CA PRO A 76 -4.16 -1.30 4.93
C PRO A 76 -5.66 -1.54 4.69
N VAL A 77 -6.09 -2.78 4.81
CA VAL A 77 -7.48 -3.22 4.65
C VAL A 77 -7.98 -3.78 5.96
N ASN A 78 -9.09 -3.25 6.44
CA ASN A 78 -9.77 -3.78 7.61
C ASN A 78 -10.45 -5.12 7.24
N MET A 79 -9.92 -6.20 7.77
CA MET A 79 -10.37 -7.56 7.45
C MET A 79 -11.75 -7.89 8.04
N ARG A 80 -12.22 -7.13 9.05
CA ARG A 80 -13.58 -7.33 9.62
C ARG A 80 -14.69 -7.09 8.59
N ARG A 81 -14.42 -6.31 7.54
CA ARG A 81 -15.37 -6.09 6.44
C ARG A 81 -15.51 -7.33 5.53
N HIS A 82 -14.53 -8.22 5.54
CA HIS A 82 -14.45 -9.39 4.66
C HIS A 82 -14.68 -10.71 5.41
N PHE A 83 -14.30 -10.75 6.70
CA PHE A 83 -14.38 -11.94 7.55
C PHE A 83 -14.96 -11.56 8.91
N PRO A 84 -16.01 -12.25 9.38
CA PRO A 84 -16.53 -12.05 10.71
C PRO A 84 -15.45 -12.37 11.76
N SER A 85 -15.29 -11.50 12.74
CA SER A 85 -14.29 -11.68 13.79
C SER A 85 -14.66 -10.88 15.04
N GLU A 86 -14.63 -11.54 16.18
CA GLU A 86 -14.84 -10.95 17.50
C GLU A 86 -13.54 -10.47 18.15
N THR A 87 -12.39 -10.64 17.46
CA THR A 87 -11.10 -10.22 18.01
C THR A 87 -11.05 -8.72 18.26
N ILE A 88 -10.56 -8.32 19.44
CA ILE A 88 -10.26 -6.91 19.77
C ILE A 88 -8.89 -6.47 19.23
N ARG A 89 -8.05 -7.41 18.75
CA ARG A 89 -6.75 -7.11 18.17
C ARG A 89 -6.89 -6.45 16.81
N ASN A 90 -5.82 -5.78 16.38
CA ASN A 90 -5.74 -5.23 15.03
C ASN A 90 -5.88 -6.36 13.99
N PHE A 91 -7.00 -6.32 13.23
CA PHE A 91 -7.32 -7.30 12.20
C PHE A 91 -7.29 -6.61 10.83
N ALA A 92 -6.07 -6.24 10.43
CA ALA A 92 -5.80 -5.60 9.15
C ALA A 92 -4.73 -6.37 8.37
N LEU A 93 -4.89 -6.39 7.05
CA LEU A 93 -3.87 -6.83 6.11
C LEU A 93 -3.45 -5.66 5.21
N PHE A 94 -2.28 -5.78 4.63
CA PHE A 94 -1.75 -4.82 3.68
C PHE A 94 -1.80 -5.38 2.26
N PHE A 95 -2.24 -4.57 1.31
CA PHE A 95 -2.02 -4.88 -0.09
C PHE A 95 -1.31 -3.71 -0.78
N HIS A 96 -0.68 -4.01 -1.91
CA HIS A 96 0.05 -3.03 -2.68
C HIS A 96 -0.58 -2.90 -4.06
N THR A 97 -0.87 -1.68 -4.47
CA THR A 97 -1.07 -1.37 -5.89
C THR A 97 0.30 -1.23 -6.53
N ILE A 98 0.41 -1.62 -7.78
CA ILE A 98 1.67 -1.50 -8.54
C ILE A 98 1.35 -0.79 -9.85
N TYR A 99 1.99 0.35 -10.04
CA TYR A 99 1.91 1.09 -11.30
C TYR A 99 3.31 1.16 -11.93
N ARG A 100 3.43 0.73 -13.16
CA ARG A 100 4.67 0.88 -13.95
C ARG A 100 4.57 2.14 -14.79
N PHE A 101 5.57 3.00 -14.66
CA PHE A 101 5.66 4.23 -15.43
C PHE A 101 5.59 3.94 -16.93
N LYS A 102 4.71 4.64 -17.65
CA LYS A 102 4.53 4.53 -19.11
C LYS A 102 5.05 5.78 -19.80
N SER A 103 4.49 6.95 -19.45
CA SER A 103 4.85 8.27 -19.98
C SER A 103 4.44 9.35 -18.98
N LYS A 104 4.98 10.55 -19.13
CA LYS A 104 4.47 11.76 -18.44
C LYS A 104 3.15 12.27 -19.01
N ASP A 105 2.89 11.98 -20.29
CA ASP A 105 1.69 12.42 -20.98
C ASP A 105 0.45 11.58 -20.63
N VAL A 106 0.61 10.58 -19.75
CA VAL A 106 -0.50 9.77 -19.26
C VAL A 106 -1.55 10.65 -18.59
N THR A 107 -2.82 10.42 -18.93
CA THR A 107 -3.93 11.13 -18.31
C THR A 107 -4.25 10.58 -16.93
N PHE A 108 -4.90 11.41 -16.10
CA PHE A 108 -5.39 10.93 -14.80
C PHE A 108 -6.36 9.75 -14.92
N ASP A 109 -7.21 9.74 -15.94
CA ASP A 109 -8.20 8.68 -16.15
C ASP A 109 -7.55 7.34 -16.52
N GLU A 110 -6.48 7.34 -17.29
CA GLU A 110 -5.71 6.13 -17.56
C GLU A 110 -5.06 5.57 -16.29
N VAL A 111 -4.45 6.45 -15.48
CA VAL A 111 -3.89 6.04 -14.20
C VAL A 111 -4.97 5.48 -13.27
N LEU A 112 -6.15 6.11 -13.23
CA LEU A 112 -7.26 5.65 -12.42
C LEU A 112 -7.75 4.26 -12.86
N GLN A 113 -7.83 4.00 -14.16
CA GLN A 113 -8.22 2.67 -14.67
C GLN A 113 -7.18 1.60 -14.30
N ASP A 114 -5.89 1.89 -14.44
CA ASP A 114 -4.82 0.96 -14.03
C ASP A 114 -4.89 0.65 -12.51
N ILE A 115 -5.16 1.67 -11.70
CA ILE A 115 -5.34 1.51 -10.25
C ILE A 115 -6.58 0.67 -9.93
N LYS A 116 -7.73 0.95 -10.54
CA LYS A 116 -8.96 0.15 -10.37
C LYS A 116 -8.73 -1.31 -10.73
N GLN A 117 -8.04 -1.56 -11.83
CA GLN A 117 -7.68 -2.92 -12.24
C GLN A 117 -6.78 -3.60 -11.19
N SER A 118 -5.79 -2.88 -10.65
CA SER A 118 -4.92 -3.38 -9.58
C SER A 118 -5.71 -3.73 -8.30
N PHE A 119 -6.71 -2.93 -7.93
CA PHE A 119 -7.62 -3.24 -6.81
C PHE A 119 -8.43 -4.50 -7.09
N LYS A 120 -9.07 -4.58 -8.24
CA LYS A 120 -9.88 -5.74 -8.65
C LYS A 120 -9.09 -7.05 -8.62
N GLU A 121 -7.83 -7.01 -9.10
CA GLU A 121 -6.98 -8.20 -9.17
C GLU A 121 -6.40 -8.64 -7.81
N ARG A 122 -6.19 -7.71 -6.89
CA ARG A 122 -5.41 -7.94 -5.66
C ARG A 122 -6.24 -7.90 -4.38
N LEU A 123 -7.47 -7.36 -4.44
CA LEU A 123 -8.39 -7.27 -3.31
C LEU A 123 -9.50 -8.33 -3.43
N THR A 124 -9.17 -9.53 -3.87
CA THR A 124 -10.11 -10.65 -3.89
C THR A 124 -10.17 -11.33 -2.52
N LYS A 125 -11.34 -11.87 -2.18
CA LYS A 125 -11.53 -12.59 -0.92
C LYS A 125 -10.55 -13.77 -0.78
N ASP A 126 -10.27 -14.46 -1.89
CA ASP A 126 -9.34 -15.59 -1.93
C ASP A 126 -7.89 -15.16 -1.65
N ASP A 127 -7.44 -14.03 -2.23
CA ASP A 127 -6.09 -13.52 -1.98
C ASP A 127 -5.94 -13.02 -0.54
N LEU A 128 -6.96 -12.38 0.00
CA LEU A 128 -7.00 -11.97 1.41
C LEU A 128 -6.96 -13.18 2.33
N GLN A 129 -7.73 -14.24 2.04
CA GLN A 129 -7.74 -15.48 2.81
C GLN A 129 -6.37 -16.18 2.78
N LYS A 130 -5.73 -16.27 1.61
CA LYS A 130 -4.39 -16.84 1.47
C LYS A 130 -3.37 -16.09 2.31
N LYS A 131 -3.37 -14.76 2.27
CA LYS A 131 -2.47 -13.91 3.09
C LYS A 131 -2.73 -14.09 4.58
N LEU A 132 -4.00 -14.17 4.98
CA LEU A 132 -4.37 -14.40 6.37
C LEU A 132 -3.85 -15.77 6.85
N ASN A 133 -4.06 -16.82 6.05
CA ASN A 133 -3.60 -18.18 6.36
C ASN A 133 -2.08 -18.25 6.48
N LEU A 134 -1.34 -17.54 5.61
CA LEU A 134 0.12 -17.47 5.69
C LEU A 134 0.58 -16.81 6.99
N ASN A 135 0.00 -15.67 7.37
CA ASN A 135 0.36 -14.97 8.60
C ASN A 135 0.07 -15.83 9.85
N VAL A 136 -1.13 -16.39 9.92
CA VAL A 136 -1.51 -17.29 11.03
C VAL A 136 -0.64 -18.56 11.05
N GLY A 137 -0.33 -19.10 9.86
CA GLY A 137 0.54 -20.28 9.75
C GLY A 137 1.96 -20.02 10.27
N ILE A 138 2.51 -18.83 10.03
CA ILE A 138 3.83 -18.44 10.57
C ILE A 138 3.78 -18.31 12.08
N GLU A 139 2.75 -17.65 12.64
CA GLU A 139 2.59 -17.47 14.08
C GLU A 139 2.39 -18.78 14.84
N LYS A 140 1.72 -19.76 14.22
CA LYS A 140 1.48 -21.09 14.80
C LYS A 140 2.72 -21.98 14.82
N LYS A 141 3.77 -21.67 14.07
CA LYS A 141 5.00 -22.49 14.08
C LYS A 141 5.66 -22.43 15.45
N PHE A 142 5.83 -23.61 16.08
CA PHE A 142 6.43 -23.76 17.42
C PHE A 142 7.80 -23.10 17.53
N ILE A 143 8.63 -23.23 16.48
CA ILE A 143 9.96 -22.61 16.41
C ILE A 143 9.87 -21.09 16.57
N VAL A 144 8.90 -20.44 15.90
CA VAL A 144 8.71 -18.98 15.99
C VAL A 144 8.27 -18.55 17.40
N ARG A 145 7.54 -19.41 18.12
CA ARG A 145 7.08 -19.13 19.49
C ARG A 145 8.21 -19.22 20.51
N ILE A 146 9.15 -20.13 20.35
CA ILE A 146 10.27 -20.37 21.28
C ILE A 146 11.43 -19.38 21.06
N LEU A 147 11.55 -18.79 19.87
CA LEU A 147 12.64 -17.86 19.57
C LEU A 147 12.75 -16.74 20.60
N PRO A 148 13.96 -16.49 21.16
CA PRO A 148 14.21 -15.36 22.05
C PRO A 148 13.87 -14.03 21.40
N LEU A 149 13.47 -13.04 22.20
CA LEU A 149 12.96 -11.76 21.74
C LEU A 149 13.97 -11.00 20.86
N PHE A 150 15.26 -11.08 21.17
CA PHE A 150 16.30 -10.41 20.37
C PHE A 150 16.41 -10.98 18.95
N ILE A 151 16.28 -12.31 18.78
CA ILE A 151 16.26 -12.95 17.47
C ILE A 151 14.97 -12.55 16.70
N LYS A 152 13.83 -12.55 17.40
CA LYS A 152 12.57 -12.06 16.80
C LYS A 152 12.69 -10.64 16.29
N LYS A 153 13.32 -9.73 17.04
CA LYS A 153 13.53 -8.33 16.60
C LYS A 153 14.37 -8.26 15.32
N ILE A 154 15.43 -9.04 15.20
CA ILE A 154 16.27 -9.09 14.00
C ILE A 154 15.47 -9.60 12.81
N LEU A 155 14.75 -10.72 12.98
CA LEU A 155 13.93 -11.31 11.93
C LEU A 155 12.78 -10.37 11.48
N LEU A 156 12.12 -9.71 12.44
CA LEU A 156 11.07 -8.74 12.14
C LEU A 156 11.62 -7.52 11.41
N LYS A 157 12.81 -7.01 11.81
CA LYS A 157 13.46 -5.89 11.13
C LYS A 157 13.84 -6.25 9.69
N ALA A 158 14.41 -7.44 9.49
CA ALA A 158 14.72 -7.95 8.16
C ALA A 158 13.43 -8.15 7.33
N GLY A 159 12.42 -8.80 7.91
CA GLY A 159 11.13 -9.00 7.26
C GLY A 159 10.46 -7.67 6.87
N TYR A 160 10.45 -6.68 7.76
CA TYR A 160 9.95 -5.34 7.46
C TYR A 160 10.74 -4.67 6.32
N HIS A 161 12.06 -4.81 6.31
CA HIS A 161 12.87 -4.24 5.24
C HIS A 161 12.55 -4.86 3.88
N PHE A 162 12.49 -6.19 3.79
CA PHE A 162 12.28 -6.90 2.52
C PHE A 162 10.83 -6.86 2.03
N PHE A 163 9.87 -7.01 2.92
CA PHE A 163 8.44 -7.14 2.56
C PHE A 163 7.61 -5.87 2.82
N GLY A 164 8.09 -4.98 3.67
CA GLY A 164 7.40 -3.73 4.02
C GLY A 164 7.99 -2.51 3.32
N SER A 165 9.15 -2.05 3.76
CA SER A 165 9.69 -0.78 3.29
C SER A 165 10.23 -0.82 1.87
N ARG A 166 10.91 -1.90 1.49
CA ARG A 166 11.54 -2.02 0.17
C ARG A 166 10.54 -1.97 -0.99
N PRO A 167 9.41 -2.69 -0.95
CA PRO A 167 8.42 -2.68 -2.01
C PRO A 167 7.40 -1.53 -1.93
N THR A 168 7.51 -0.59 -0.99
CA THR A 168 6.53 0.48 -0.77
C THR A 168 7.09 1.85 -1.15
N THR A 169 6.42 2.57 -2.05
CA THR A 169 6.70 3.98 -2.34
C THR A 169 6.12 4.87 -1.25
N VAL A 170 4.82 4.71 -0.99
CA VAL A 170 4.07 5.45 0.02
C VAL A 170 2.98 4.57 0.61
N THR A 171 2.54 4.86 1.82
CA THR A 171 1.39 4.20 2.44
C THR A 171 0.23 5.18 2.54
N ILE A 172 -0.96 4.77 2.15
CA ILE A 172 -2.20 5.52 2.34
C ILE A 172 -3.10 4.73 3.29
N SER A 173 -3.63 5.40 4.31
CA SER A 173 -4.61 4.82 5.22
C SER A 173 -5.88 5.66 5.21
N ASN A 174 -7.00 5.00 4.95
CA ASN A 174 -8.33 5.59 5.09
C ASN A 174 -8.92 5.07 6.41
N LEU A 175 -9.16 5.97 7.33
CA LEU A 175 -9.67 5.63 8.66
C LEU A 175 -11.20 5.54 8.73
N GLY A 176 -11.89 5.85 7.62
CA GLY A 176 -13.35 5.83 7.51
C GLY A 176 -13.98 7.19 7.65
#